data_cb0b74f2e7ad70124d84fe445177b756
#
_entry.id   cb0b74f2e7ad70124d84fe445177b756
#
_cell.length_a   1.000
_cell.length_b   1.000
_cell.length_c   1.000
_cell.angle_alpha   90.00
_cell.angle_beta   90.00
_cell.angle_gamma   90.00
#
_symmetry.space_group_name_H-M   'P 1'
#
loop_
_entity.id
_entity.type
_entity.pdbx_description
1 polymer ?
#
loop_
_entity_poly.entity_id
_entity_poly.type
_entity_poly.pdbx_seq_one_letter_code
_entity_poly.pdbx_strand_id
1 'polypeptide(L)'
;IAIIDSFPLPLCQPVRNHRASIFKGKADIGYNASKHLWFYGFKVHMLVTLSGYILNYVVTAASVHDIRAVHDLISGCQQSVILADLGYLSHELKDDLAQEGYVLWTPLRQNMVGARRHNHWKLMAMRRTIETRFSELARLFDIEHTLARGLTGLQLRLEQIVLAYNLSYFEFN
;
A
#
# COMPACT_ATOMS: atom_id res chain seq x y z
N ILE A 1 4.09 -16.33 -1.15
CA ILE A 1 3.72 -15.30 -0.15
C ILE A 1 3.89 -13.93 -0.80
N ALA A 2 2.85 -13.11 -0.67
CA ALA A 2 2.90 -11.69 -1.02
C ALA A 2 2.65 -10.84 0.22
N ILE A 3 2.98 -9.55 0.14
CA ILE A 3 2.81 -8.58 1.22
C ILE A 3 2.02 -7.41 0.66
N ILE A 4 1.02 -6.93 1.41
CA ILE A 4 0.30 -5.70 1.08
C ILE A 4 0.52 -4.65 2.16
N ASP A 5 0.66 -3.43 1.72
CA ASP A 5 0.68 -2.24 2.57
C ASP A 5 0.38 -0.99 1.73
N SER A 6 0.19 0.14 2.38
CA SER A 6 -0.06 1.41 1.72
C SER A 6 0.88 2.50 2.20
N PHE A 7 1.17 3.45 1.32
CA PHE A 7 1.88 4.66 1.69
C PHE A 7 1.15 5.91 1.18
N PRO A 8 1.31 7.05 1.86
CA PRO A 8 0.67 8.29 1.48
C PRO A 8 1.32 8.89 0.23
N LEU A 9 0.50 9.50 -0.62
CA LEU A 9 0.91 10.31 -1.74
C LEU A 9 0.36 11.73 -1.54
N PRO A 10 1.05 12.58 -0.75
CA PRO A 10 0.55 13.89 -0.41
C PRO A 10 0.64 14.87 -1.59
N LEU A 11 -0.41 15.62 -1.82
CA LEU A 11 -0.45 16.73 -2.77
C LEU A 11 -0.16 18.07 -2.08
N CYS A 12 -0.77 18.26 -0.91
CA CYS A 12 -0.53 19.44 -0.09
C CYS A 12 -1.00 19.22 1.36
N GLN A 13 -0.69 20.20 2.22
CA GLN A 13 -1.24 20.24 3.57
C GLN A 13 -2.76 20.52 3.54
N PRO A 14 -3.55 20.01 4.50
CA PRO A 14 -5.01 20.15 4.51
C PRO A 14 -5.50 21.60 4.46
N VAL A 15 -4.80 22.52 5.09
CA VAL A 15 -5.11 23.95 5.09
C VAL A 15 -5.11 24.56 3.68
N ARG A 16 -4.45 23.90 2.73
CA ARG A 16 -4.36 24.35 1.32
C ARG A 16 -5.35 23.63 0.40
N ASN A 17 -6.11 22.63 0.88
CA ASN A 17 -7.00 21.83 0.04
C ASN A 17 -8.07 22.68 -0.66
N HIS A 18 -8.60 23.72 0.00
CA HIS A 18 -9.60 24.62 -0.58
C HIS A 18 -9.10 25.38 -1.83
N ARG A 19 -7.77 25.58 -1.92
CA ARG A 19 -7.12 26.25 -3.05
C ARG A 19 -6.59 25.25 -4.08
N ALA A 20 -6.59 23.96 -3.76
CA ALA A 20 -6.14 22.90 -4.66
C ALA A 20 -7.17 22.73 -5.79
N SER A 21 -6.87 23.29 -6.95
CA SER A 21 -7.68 23.06 -8.17
C SER A 21 -7.39 21.70 -8.79
N ILE A 22 -6.19 21.16 -8.54
CA ILE A 22 -5.70 19.90 -9.07
C ILE A 22 -6.30 18.75 -8.25
N PHE A 23 -6.83 17.74 -8.93
CA PHE A 23 -7.48 16.55 -8.34
C PHE A 23 -8.71 16.85 -7.47
N LYS A 24 -9.35 18.02 -7.64
CA LYS A 24 -10.55 18.38 -6.91
C LYS A 24 -11.66 17.34 -7.12
N GLY A 25 -12.25 16.86 -6.00
CA GLY A 25 -13.27 15.81 -6.00
C GLY A 25 -12.75 14.39 -6.27
N LYS A 26 -11.42 14.20 -6.38
CA LYS A 26 -10.77 12.89 -6.57
C LYS A 26 -9.78 12.55 -5.46
N ALA A 27 -9.03 13.54 -4.98
CA ALA A 27 -8.19 13.44 -3.80
C ALA A 27 -8.99 13.83 -2.55
N ASP A 28 -8.53 13.38 -1.37
CA ASP A 28 -9.19 13.69 -0.09
C ASP A 28 -8.17 13.78 1.05
N ILE A 29 -8.64 14.14 2.24
CA ILE A 29 -7.81 14.26 3.44
C ILE A 29 -7.64 12.89 4.07
N GLY A 30 -6.38 12.52 4.32
CA GLY A 30 -5.99 11.34 5.07
C GLY A 30 -5.01 11.64 6.18
N TYR A 31 -4.75 10.65 7.01
CA TYR A 31 -3.81 10.74 8.12
C TYR A 31 -2.64 9.78 7.90
N ASN A 32 -1.43 10.29 7.97
CA ASN A 32 -0.21 9.50 7.98
C ASN A 32 0.19 9.21 9.43
N ALA A 33 -0.03 7.97 9.88
CA ALA A 33 0.25 7.56 11.24
C ALA A 33 1.74 7.59 11.60
N SER A 34 2.62 7.26 10.66
CA SER A 34 4.08 7.23 10.88
C SER A 34 4.68 8.62 11.06
N LYS A 35 4.16 9.61 10.33
CA LYS A 35 4.62 11.01 10.39
C LYS A 35 3.74 11.87 11.32
N HIS A 36 2.66 11.30 11.91
CA HIS A 36 1.66 12.00 12.71
C HIS A 36 1.11 13.26 12.02
N LEU A 37 0.84 13.17 10.72
CA LEU A 37 0.50 14.33 9.90
C LEU A 37 -0.74 14.07 9.03
N TRP A 38 -1.65 15.04 9.02
CA TRP A 38 -2.75 15.07 8.05
C TRP A 38 -2.25 15.62 6.71
N PHE A 39 -2.73 15.04 5.62
CA PHE A 39 -2.41 15.48 4.27
C PHE A 39 -3.64 15.40 3.36
N TYR A 40 -3.66 16.20 2.32
CA TYR A 40 -4.61 16.10 1.22
C TYR A 40 -3.95 15.40 0.04
N GLY A 41 -4.53 14.32 -0.45
CA GLY A 41 -3.93 13.55 -1.54
C GLY A 41 -4.53 12.17 -1.74
N PHE A 42 -3.66 11.23 -2.04
CA PHE A 42 -3.99 9.82 -2.30
C PHE A 42 -3.22 8.89 -1.38
N LYS A 43 -3.61 7.63 -1.36
CA LYS A 43 -2.82 6.49 -0.89
C LYS A 43 -2.52 5.56 -2.05
N VAL A 44 -1.32 5.03 -2.09
CA VAL A 44 -0.91 3.97 -3.01
C VAL A 44 -0.80 2.68 -2.21
N HIS A 45 -1.66 1.72 -2.54
CA HIS A 45 -1.62 0.37 -1.99
C HIS A 45 -0.77 -0.49 -2.93
N MET A 46 0.14 -1.27 -2.40
CA MET A 46 1.01 -2.14 -3.20
C MET A 46 0.94 -3.59 -2.73
N LEU A 47 1.02 -4.49 -3.69
CA LEU A 47 1.20 -5.92 -3.51
C LEU A 47 2.61 -6.27 -3.99
N VAL A 48 3.45 -6.78 -3.09
CA VAL A 48 4.84 -7.11 -3.40
C VAL A 48 5.16 -8.56 -3.02
N THR A 49 6.11 -9.18 -3.71
CA THR A 49 6.68 -10.46 -3.31
C THR A 49 7.65 -10.29 -2.13
N LEU A 50 8.02 -11.39 -1.45
CA LEU A 50 9.07 -11.35 -0.41
C LEU A 50 10.42 -10.86 -0.96
N SER A 51 10.72 -11.15 -2.23
CA SER A 51 11.93 -10.65 -2.90
C SER A 51 11.86 -9.16 -3.19
N GLY A 52 10.67 -8.55 -3.16
CA GLY A 52 10.46 -7.12 -3.37
C GLY A 52 9.90 -6.75 -4.73
N TYR A 53 9.61 -7.70 -5.62
CA TYR A 53 8.98 -7.43 -6.90
C TYR A 53 7.54 -6.94 -6.68
N ILE A 54 7.18 -5.82 -7.31
CA ILE A 54 5.82 -5.25 -7.23
C ILE A 54 4.93 -5.98 -8.22
N LEU A 55 3.92 -6.69 -7.70
CA LEU A 55 2.95 -7.46 -8.49
C LEU A 55 1.81 -6.60 -8.98
N ASN A 56 1.31 -5.70 -8.15
CA ASN A 56 0.18 -4.82 -8.45
C ASN A 56 0.18 -3.58 -7.55
N TYR A 57 -0.54 -2.56 -7.95
CA TYR A 57 -0.81 -1.40 -7.12
C TYR A 57 -2.20 -0.81 -7.40
N VAL A 58 -2.79 -0.16 -6.40
CA VAL A 58 -4.07 0.55 -6.47
C VAL A 58 -3.92 1.92 -5.84
N VAL A 59 -4.49 2.94 -6.48
CA VAL A 59 -4.51 4.32 -5.96
C VAL A 59 -5.90 4.65 -5.47
N THR A 60 -6.02 5.09 -4.23
CA THR A 60 -7.29 5.55 -3.65
C THR A 60 -7.17 6.98 -3.13
N ALA A 61 -8.28 7.67 -2.96
CA ALA A 61 -8.28 8.90 -2.18
C ALA A 61 -7.78 8.62 -0.75
N ALA A 62 -7.08 9.57 -0.14
CA ALA A 62 -6.42 9.35 1.15
C ALA A 62 -7.36 9.01 2.31
N SER A 63 -8.66 9.35 2.21
CA SER A 63 -9.70 9.00 3.18
C SER A 63 -10.19 7.55 3.09
N VAL A 64 -9.94 6.86 1.98
CA VAL A 64 -10.43 5.49 1.77
C VAL A 64 -9.72 4.53 2.72
N HIS A 65 -10.49 3.67 3.40
CA HIS A 65 -9.94 2.65 4.29
C HIS A 65 -9.19 1.57 3.49
N ASP A 66 -8.03 1.14 3.98
CA ASP A 66 -7.12 0.24 3.26
C ASP A 66 -7.76 -1.10 2.85
N ILE A 67 -8.68 -1.62 3.66
CA ILE A 67 -9.45 -2.85 3.39
C ILE A 67 -10.16 -2.80 2.03
N ARG A 68 -10.67 -1.63 1.62
CA ARG A 68 -11.45 -1.49 0.39
C ARG A 68 -10.63 -1.68 -0.89
N ALA A 69 -9.32 -1.52 -0.81
CA ALA A 69 -8.45 -1.69 -1.97
C ALA A 69 -8.00 -3.16 -2.17
N VAL A 70 -8.26 -4.06 -1.21
CA VAL A 70 -7.63 -5.38 -1.19
C VAL A 70 -8.05 -6.25 -2.36
N HIS A 71 -9.35 -6.35 -2.67
CA HIS A 71 -9.82 -7.19 -3.78
C HIS A 71 -9.26 -6.77 -5.14
N ASP A 72 -9.23 -5.46 -5.42
CA ASP A 72 -8.63 -4.93 -6.64
C ASP A 72 -7.11 -5.19 -6.66
N LEU A 73 -6.46 -5.05 -5.50
CA LEU A 73 -5.02 -5.18 -5.36
C LEU A 73 -4.53 -6.62 -5.59
N ILE A 74 -5.27 -7.62 -5.11
CA ILE A 74 -4.91 -9.04 -5.24
C ILE A 74 -5.49 -9.71 -6.49
N SER A 75 -6.27 -8.99 -7.28
CA SER A 75 -6.87 -9.52 -8.51
C SER A 75 -5.80 -10.11 -9.41
N GLY A 76 -5.94 -11.39 -9.77
CA GLY A 76 -4.97 -12.13 -10.57
C GLY A 76 -3.69 -12.54 -9.84
N CYS A 77 -3.59 -12.31 -8.53
CA CYS A 77 -2.44 -12.73 -7.74
C CYS A 77 -2.38 -14.27 -7.62
N GLN A 78 -1.23 -14.84 -7.96
CA GLN A 78 -0.99 -16.30 -7.83
C GLN A 78 -0.49 -16.69 -6.42
N GLN A 79 -0.23 -15.74 -5.57
CA GLN A 79 0.25 -15.97 -4.19
C GLN A 79 -0.94 -16.22 -3.26
N SER A 80 -1.07 -17.44 -2.74
CA SER A 80 -2.18 -17.81 -1.85
C SER A 80 -2.07 -17.26 -0.42
N VAL A 81 -0.89 -16.83 0.03
CA VAL A 81 -0.67 -16.28 1.36
C VAL A 81 -0.30 -14.80 1.25
N ILE A 82 -1.07 -13.95 1.90
CA ILE A 82 -0.93 -12.50 1.88
C ILE A 82 -0.69 -12.01 3.31
N LEU A 83 0.42 -11.31 3.52
CA LEU A 83 0.74 -10.65 4.78
C LEU A 83 0.34 -9.18 4.70
N ALA A 84 -0.33 -8.68 5.74
CA ALA A 84 -0.77 -7.28 5.78
C ALA A 84 -0.55 -6.66 7.16
N ASP A 85 -0.70 -5.34 7.26
CA ASP A 85 -0.62 -4.62 8.54
C ASP A 85 -1.93 -4.68 9.32
N LEU A 86 -1.92 -4.15 10.54
CA LEU A 86 -3.09 -4.01 11.43
C LEU A 86 -4.25 -3.23 10.78
N GLY A 87 -3.97 -2.33 9.85
CA GLY A 87 -4.98 -1.59 9.09
C GLY A 87 -5.90 -2.48 8.25
N TYR A 88 -5.46 -3.70 7.95
CA TYR A 88 -6.20 -4.71 7.19
C TYR A 88 -6.89 -5.76 8.08
N LEU A 89 -6.87 -5.59 9.40
CA LEU A 89 -7.49 -6.53 10.34
C LEU A 89 -9.01 -6.47 10.27
N SER A 90 -9.62 -7.42 9.60
CA SER A 90 -11.07 -7.61 9.48
C SER A 90 -11.39 -9.10 9.40
N HIS A 91 -12.39 -9.56 10.16
CA HIS A 91 -12.87 -10.94 10.05
C HIS A 91 -13.59 -11.15 8.72
N GLU A 92 -14.46 -10.23 8.35
CA GLU A 92 -15.20 -10.26 7.08
C GLU A 92 -14.24 -10.40 5.89
N LEU A 93 -13.23 -9.51 5.79
CA LEU A 93 -12.23 -9.58 4.73
C LEU A 93 -11.48 -10.92 4.71
N LYS A 94 -11.14 -11.48 5.88
CA LYS A 94 -10.46 -12.78 5.94
C LYS A 94 -11.34 -13.92 5.43
N ASP A 95 -12.62 -13.89 5.78
CA ASP A 95 -13.58 -14.92 5.38
C ASP A 95 -13.86 -14.83 3.86
N ASP A 96 -14.00 -13.62 3.33
CA ASP A 96 -14.19 -13.39 1.89
C ASP A 96 -12.98 -13.88 1.10
N LEU A 97 -11.77 -13.49 1.52
CA LEU A 97 -10.54 -13.92 0.85
C LEU A 97 -10.30 -15.43 0.96
N ALA A 98 -10.72 -16.05 2.07
CA ALA A 98 -10.63 -17.51 2.22
C ALA A 98 -11.53 -18.24 1.23
N GLN A 99 -12.71 -17.70 0.89
CA GLN A 99 -13.58 -18.25 -0.15
C GLN A 99 -12.96 -18.15 -1.55
N GLU A 100 -12.12 -17.14 -1.79
CA GLU A 100 -11.35 -16.96 -3.02
C GLU A 100 -10.03 -17.77 -3.04
N GLY A 101 -9.74 -18.53 -1.97
CA GLY A 101 -8.52 -19.36 -1.86
C GLY A 101 -7.28 -18.62 -1.32
N TYR A 102 -7.45 -17.43 -0.76
CA TYR A 102 -6.37 -16.68 -0.14
C TYR A 102 -6.36 -16.81 1.38
N VAL A 103 -5.18 -16.80 1.97
CA VAL A 103 -4.96 -16.74 3.42
C VAL A 103 -4.41 -15.36 3.76
N LEU A 104 -5.25 -14.50 4.33
CA LEU A 104 -4.83 -13.20 4.83
C LEU A 104 -4.31 -13.32 6.26
N TRP A 105 -3.03 -13.05 6.48
CA TRP A 105 -2.44 -12.90 7.79
C TRP A 105 -2.21 -11.43 8.13
N THR A 106 -2.75 -11.01 9.27
CA THR A 106 -2.52 -9.69 9.86
C THR A 106 -2.09 -9.87 11.30
N PRO A 107 -1.22 -9.02 11.87
CA PRO A 107 -0.95 -9.08 13.30
C PRO A 107 -2.22 -8.80 14.10
N LEU A 108 -2.29 -9.31 15.32
CA LEU A 108 -3.30 -8.96 16.31
C LEU A 108 -2.80 -7.81 17.20
N ARG A 109 -3.70 -6.97 17.66
CA ARG A 109 -3.37 -5.95 18.67
C ARG A 109 -2.90 -6.63 19.96
N GLN A 110 -1.95 -6.03 20.68
CA GLN A 110 -1.34 -6.63 21.87
C GLN A 110 -2.35 -7.00 22.96
N ASN A 111 -3.47 -6.28 23.06
CA ASN A 111 -4.56 -6.53 24.00
C ASN A 111 -5.55 -7.62 23.54
N MET A 112 -5.39 -8.19 22.35
CA MET A 112 -6.24 -9.27 21.85
C MET A 112 -5.77 -10.63 22.40
N VAL A 113 -6.75 -11.51 22.69
CA VAL A 113 -6.46 -12.88 23.14
C VAL A 113 -5.65 -13.63 22.09
N GLY A 114 -4.57 -14.28 22.52
CA GLY A 114 -3.71 -15.07 21.63
C GLY A 114 -2.70 -14.25 20.80
N ALA A 115 -2.67 -12.91 20.93
CA ALA A 115 -1.78 -12.05 20.13
C ALA A 115 -0.31 -12.46 20.21
N ARG A 116 0.21 -12.80 21.40
CA ARG A 116 1.62 -13.21 21.60
C ARG A 116 1.99 -14.46 20.80
N ARG A 117 1.09 -15.42 20.66
CA ARG A 117 1.31 -16.66 19.89
C ARG A 117 1.09 -16.42 18.41
N HIS A 118 0.08 -15.62 18.04
CA HIS A 118 -0.28 -15.31 16.66
C HIS A 118 0.76 -14.43 15.96
N ASN A 119 1.28 -13.41 16.66
CA ASN A 119 2.27 -12.46 16.13
C ASN A 119 3.66 -13.08 16.09
N HIS A 120 3.82 -14.13 15.31
CA HIS A 120 5.10 -14.82 15.20
C HIS A 120 6.15 -13.90 14.57
N TRP A 121 7.34 -13.81 15.19
CA TRP A 121 8.39 -12.87 14.83
C TRP A 121 8.85 -12.97 13.36
N LYS A 122 8.85 -14.18 12.77
CA LYS A 122 9.20 -14.39 11.34
C LYS A 122 8.21 -13.72 10.42
N LEU A 123 6.89 -13.88 10.66
CA LEU A 123 5.84 -13.24 9.83
C LEU A 123 5.88 -11.73 9.97
N MET A 124 6.12 -11.22 11.19
CA MET A 124 6.31 -9.80 11.43
C MET A 124 7.54 -9.25 10.70
N ALA A 125 8.65 -10.00 10.66
CA ALA A 125 9.85 -9.61 9.93
C ALA A 125 9.61 -9.61 8.42
N MET A 126 8.97 -10.65 7.86
CA MET A 126 8.60 -10.71 6.45
C MET A 126 7.71 -9.53 6.03
N ARG A 127 6.66 -9.23 6.81
CA ARG A 127 5.78 -8.09 6.51
C ARG A 127 6.56 -6.77 6.44
N ARG A 128 7.45 -6.54 7.39
CA ARG A 128 8.23 -5.29 7.43
C ARG A 128 9.17 -5.08 6.23
N THR A 129 9.44 -6.10 5.44
CA THR A 129 10.28 -5.92 4.24
C THR A 129 9.66 -4.96 3.23
N ILE A 130 8.32 -4.78 3.20
CA ILE A 130 7.67 -3.83 2.33
C ILE A 130 8.05 -2.36 2.66
N GLU A 131 8.32 -2.05 3.93
CA GLU A 131 8.77 -0.73 4.36
C GLU A 131 10.11 -0.35 3.71
N THR A 132 11.00 -1.34 3.51
CA THR A 132 12.24 -1.16 2.75
C THR A 132 11.95 -0.80 1.30
N ARG A 133 10.96 -1.46 0.67
CA ARG A 133 10.55 -1.19 -0.72
C ARG A 133 10.00 0.23 -0.86
N PHE A 134 9.16 0.66 0.09
CA PHE A 134 8.66 2.03 0.10
C PHE A 134 9.78 3.06 0.26
N SER A 135 10.76 2.79 1.12
CA SER A 135 11.94 3.65 1.28
C SER A 135 12.78 3.72 0.00
N GLU A 136 12.94 2.61 -0.71
CA GLU A 136 13.65 2.55 -2.00
C GLU A 136 12.90 3.37 -3.06
N LEU A 137 11.58 3.19 -3.19
CA LEU A 137 10.72 3.92 -4.11
C LEU A 137 10.75 5.42 -3.84
N ALA A 138 10.71 5.83 -2.57
CA ALA A 138 10.80 7.24 -2.19
C ALA A 138 12.19 7.82 -2.50
N ARG A 139 13.27 7.10 -2.14
CA ARG A 139 14.64 7.61 -2.27
C ARG A 139 15.17 7.61 -3.70
N LEU A 140 14.87 6.55 -4.48
CA LEU A 140 15.45 6.36 -5.82
C LEU A 140 14.57 6.93 -6.94
N PHE A 141 13.25 6.93 -6.74
CA PHE A 141 12.28 7.29 -7.77
C PHE A 141 11.40 8.49 -7.41
N ASP A 142 11.57 9.05 -6.19
CA ASP A 142 10.80 10.20 -5.69
C ASP A 142 9.27 10.03 -5.88
N ILE A 143 8.78 8.83 -5.52
CA ILE A 143 7.39 8.43 -5.76
C ILE A 143 6.39 9.29 -4.97
N GLU A 144 6.80 9.84 -3.82
CA GLU A 144 5.96 10.68 -2.95
C GLU A 144 5.73 12.09 -3.53
N HIS A 145 6.57 12.55 -4.46
CA HIS A 145 6.48 13.88 -5.06
C HIS A 145 6.11 13.78 -6.54
N THR A 146 4.82 13.72 -6.81
CA THR A 146 4.33 13.73 -8.18
C THR A 146 4.07 15.15 -8.65
N LEU A 147 4.52 15.47 -9.88
CA LEU A 147 4.19 16.72 -10.58
C LEU A 147 2.93 16.57 -11.45
N ALA A 148 2.23 15.46 -11.35
CA ALA A 148 1.04 15.18 -12.13
C ALA A 148 -0.08 16.19 -11.81
N ARG A 149 -0.79 16.61 -12.85
CA ARG A 149 -1.92 17.56 -12.76
C ARG A 149 -3.28 16.90 -13.00
N GLY A 150 -3.31 15.59 -13.24
CA GLY A 150 -4.52 14.79 -13.47
C GLY A 150 -4.27 13.31 -13.24
N LEU A 151 -5.35 12.51 -13.12
CA LEU A 151 -5.25 11.08 -12.80
C LEU A 151 -4.45 10.30 -13.84
N THR A 152 -4.66 10.55 -15.13
CA THR A 152 -3.90 9.87 -16.19
C THR A 152 -2.39 10.12 -16.07
N GLY A 153 -1.99 11.37 -15.79
CA GLY A 153 -0.57 11.70 -15.59
C GLY A 153 -0.01 11.09 -14.30
N LEU A 154 -0.82 11.01 -13.23
CA LEU A 154 -0.46 10.34 -11.99
C LEU A 154 -0.25 8.84 -12.23
N GLN A 155 -1.21 8.19 -12.88
CA GLN A 155 -1.15 6.78 -13.20
C GLN A 155 0.08 6.46 -14.07
N LEU A 156 0.28 7.20 -15.15
CA LEU A 156 1.45 7.02 -16.02
C LEU A 156 2.77 7.15 -15.24
N ARG A 157 2.87 8.14 -14.34
CA ARG A 157 4.06 8.32 -13.49
C ARG A 157 4.31 7.13 -12.58
N LEU A 158 3.25 6.62 -11.94
CA LEU A 158 3.35 5.44 -11.07
C LEU A 158 3.71 4.19 -11.86
N GLU A 159 3.11 3.96 -13.02
CA GLU A 159 3.44 2.83 -13.89
C GLU A 159 4.90 2.84 -14.34
N GLN A 160 5.41 4.02 -14.74
CA GLN A 160 6.82 4.18 -15.10
C GLN A 160 7.76 3.87 -13.93
N ILE A 161 7.43 4.33 -12.72
CA ILE A 161 8.22 4.06 -11.52
C ILE A 161 8.20 2.57 -11.18
N VAL A 162 7.01 1.94 -11.17
CA VAL A 162 6.87 0.51 -10.87
C VAL A 162 7.61 -0.34 -11.89
N LEU A 163 7.51 0.00 -13.19
CA LEU A 163 8.24 -0.68 -14.25
C LEU A 163 9.75 -0.55 -14.05
N ALA A 164 10.26 0.67 -13.86
CA ALA A 164 11.69 0.93 -13.68
C ALA A 164 12.23 0.23 -12.42
N TYR A 165 11.46 0.24 -11.32
CA TYR A 165 11.79 -0.46 -10.09
C TYR A 165 11.85 -1.97 -10.32
N ASN A 166 10.82 -2.56 -10.93
CA ASN A 166 10.79 -3.99 -11.21
C ASN A 166 11.92 -4.42 -12.17
N LEU A 167 12.26 -3.62 -13.16
CA LEU A 167 13.38 -3.89 -14.08
C LEU A 167 14.73 -3.97 -13.35
N SER A 168 14.90 -3.26 -12.22
CA SER A 168 16.13 -3.34 -11.43
C SER A 168 16.36 -4.72 -10.79
N TYR A 169 15.35 -5.59 -10.75
CA TYR A 169 15.45 -6.97 -10.27
C TYR A 169 15.82 -7.97 -11.38
N PHE A 170 15.80 -7.56 -12.65
CA PHE A 170 16.27 -8.41 -13.72
C PHE A 170 17.78 -8.23 -13.89
N GLU A 171 18.53 -9.30 -13.70
CA GLU A 171 19.92 -9.37 -14.10
C GLU A 171 19.92 -9.56 -15.63
N PHE A 172 20.27 -8.51 -16.37
CA PHE A 172 20.53 -8.62 -17.81
C PHE A 172 21.90 -9.28 -17.99
N ASN A 173 21.93 -10.59 -18.13
CA ASN A 173 23.11 -11.36 -18.52
C ASN A 173 23.31 -11.29 -20.04
#